data_6b76929e059c8a11c3f24eb2e8869f5d
#
_entry.id   6b76929e059c8a11c3f24eb2e8869f5d
#
_cell.length_a   1.000
_cell.length_b   1.000
_cell.length_c   1.000
_cell.angle_alpha   90.00
_cell.angle_beta   90.00
_cell.angle_gamma   90.00
#
_symmetry.space_group_name_H-M   'P 1'
#
loop_
_entity.id
_entity.type
_entity.pdbx_description
1 polymer ?
#
loop_
_entity_poly.entity_id
_entity_poly.type
_entity_poly.pdbx_seq_one_letter_code
_entity_poly.pdbx_strand_id
1 'polypeptide(L)'
;MSASNADRLAESVNKVSVGRVYDYLLGGVHNYAVDQAFAEEQLRLLPDIRDFAVSNRAFLGRAVRYAVEHGIRQFVDIGSGLPTQGNVHEVADEAAPGECSVVYIDNEPIAQAHAEILLERTADPDRHRAIDADFFDGALLWERVLDTGVIDETKPIALLAVALLHFMPPATEPGRVLAYYRDRLPQGSLLALSHIHVDPSDTETLEVSKKLTERYTKKTNSPAMPRSREEIAAFFDGLELAEPGLVWLPEWRPCGEDPYSGEPARSRGLAGVGWKR
;
A
#
# COMPACT_ATOMS: atom_id res chain seq x y z
N MET A 1 -29.06 8.96 -7.44
CA MET A 1 -28.72 8.21 -8.67
C MET A 1 -27.22 8.00 -8.62
N SER A 2 -26.76 6.76 -8.49
CA SER A 2 -25.32 6.48 -8.53
C SER A 2 -24.82 6.74 -9.96
N ALA A 3 -23.70 7.45 -10.09
CA ALA A 3 -23.04 7.63 -11.37
C ALA A 3 -22.71 6.23 -11.96
N SER A 4 -22.81 6.09 -13.28
CA SER A 4 -22.41 4.86 -13.95
C SER A 4 -20.90 4.67 -13.82
N ASN A 5 -20.38 3.42 -13.96
CA ASN A 5 -18.93 3.17 -13.99
C ASN A 5 -18.23 4.03 -15.06
N ALA A 6 -18.87 4.26 -16.19
CA ALA A 6 -18.34 5.11 -17.26
C ALA A 6 -18.20 6.57 -16.83
N ASP A 7 -19.17 7.10 -16.06
CA ASP A 7 -19.11 8.47 -15.53
C ASP A 7 -17.98 8.62 -14.49
N ARG A 8 -17.81 7.63 -13.60
CA ARG A 8 -16.71 7.59 -12.61
C ARG A 8 -15.34 7.55 -13.29
N LEU A 9 -15.17 6.73 -14.33
CA LEU A 9 -13.94 6.66 -15.13
C LEU A 9 -13.65 8.00 -15.84
N ALA A 10 -14.64 8.60 -16.49
CA ALA A 10 -14.49 9.87 -17.20
C ALA A 10 -14.12 11.04 -16.26
N GLU A 11 -14.66 11.05 -15.05
CA GLU A 11 -14.26 12.03 -14.02
C GLU A 11 -12.85 11.79 -13.50
N SER A 12 -12.47 10.53 -13.31
CA SER A 12 -11.17 10.14 -12.75
C SER A 12 -10.01 10.55 -13.66
N VAL A 13 -10.17 10.53 -14.99
CA VAL A 13 -9.12 10.94 -15.96
C VAL A 13 -8.66 12.39 -15.75
N ASN A 14 -9.57 13.29 -15.33
CA ASN A 14 -9.30 14.71 -15.18
C ASN A 14 -8.93 15.14 -13.74
N LYS A 15 -8.95 14.21 -12.79
CA LYS A 15 -8.56 14.43 -11.40
C LYS A 15 -7.20 13.80 -11.12
N VAL A 16 -6.43 14.40 -10.23
CA VAL A 16 -5.19 13.80 -9.75
C VAL A 16 -5.52 12.55 -8.94
N SER A 17 -4.89 11.42 -9.27
CA SER A 17 -4.97 10.17 -8.52
C SER A 17 -3.67 9.90 -7.76
N VAL A 18 -3.79 9.52 -6.49
CA VAL A 18 -2.63 9.17 -5.64
C VAL A 18 -1.86 8.00 -6.21
N GLY A 19 -2.58 6.98 -6.71
CA GLY A 19 -1.98 5.80 -7.34
C GLY A 19 -1.22 6.14 -8.61
N ARG A 20 -1.77 7.04 -9.46
CA ARG A 20 -1.08 7.48 -10.68
C ARG A 20 0.10 8.41 -10.41
N VAL A 21 0.03 9.23 -9.36
CA VAL A 21 1.18 10.01 -8.88
C VAL A 21 2.29 9.09 -8.40
N TYR A 22 1.93 8.02 -7.66
CA TYR A 22 2.89 7.02 -7.21
C TYR A 22 3.53 6.26 -8.38
N ASP A 23 2.74 5.88 -9.40
CA ASP A 23 3.24 5.28 -10.65
C ASP A 23 4.27 6.19 -11.34
N TYR A 24 3.98 7.51 -11.45
CA TYR A 24 4.92 8.48 -12.00
C TYR A 24 6.23 8.57 -11.19
N LEU A 25 6.15 8.56 -9.86
CA LEU A 25 7.32 8.59 -8.98
C LEU A 25 8.21 7.35 -9.16
N LEU A 26 7.62 6.21 -9.50
CA LEU A 26 8.34 4.97 -9.83
C LEU A 26 8.88 4.94 -11.27
N GLY A 27 8.59 5.94 -12.11
CA GLY A 27 8.97 5.96 -13.51
C GLY A 27 8.05 5.11 -14.42
N GLY A 28 6.84 4.78 -13.93
CA GLY A 28 5.82 4.08 -14.68
C GLY A 28 5.18 4.95 -15.78
N VAL A 29 4.31 4.32 -16.58
CA VAL A 29 3.67 4.93 -17.75
C VAL A 29 2.14 4.98 -17.67
N HIS A 30 1.57 4.54 -16.55
CA HIS A 30 0.12 4.49 -16.33
C HIS A 30 -0.41 5.73 -15.58
N ASN A 31 0.14 6.90 -15.91
CA ASN A 31 -0.19 8.20 -15.32
C ASN A 31 -0.52 9.22 -16.41
N TYR A 32 -1.28 10.24 -16.07
CA TYR A 32 -1.73 11.27 -17.01
C TYR A 32 -1.02 12.60 -16.76
N ALA A 33 -1.13 13.54 -17.71
CA ALA A 33 -0.49 14.85 -17.62
C ALA A 33 -0.83 15.61 -16.32
N VAL A 34 -2.05 15.45 -15.79
CA VAL A 34 -2.49 16.06 -14.54
C VAL A 34 -1.74 15.48 -13.32
N ASP A 35 -1.46 14.17 -13.34
CA ASP A 35 -0.73 13.48 -12.29
C ASP A 35 0.76 13.83 -12.32
N GLN A 36 1.34 13.87 -13.53
CA GLN A 36 2.73 14.26 -13.76
C GLN A 36 2.98 15.69 -13.28
N ALA A 37 2.12 16.64 -13.68
CA ALA A 37 2.23 18.04 -13.26
C ALA A 37 2.16 18.18 -11.73
N PHE A 38 1.24 17.44 -11.09
CA PHE A 38 1.14 17.42 -9.63
C PHE A 38 2.37 16.80 -8.97
N ALA A 39 2.86 15.65 -9.47
CA ALA A 39 4.06 14.99 -8.96
C ALA A 39 5.29 15.90 -9.04
N GLU A 40 5.48 16.61 -10.15
CA GLU A 40 6.56 17.57 -10.32
C GLU A 40 6.48 18.75 -9.34
N GLU A 41 5.27 19.21 -9.00
CA GLU A 41 5.08 20.21 -7.95
C GLU A 41 5.50 19.68 -6.57
N GLN A 42 5.21 18.40 -6.28
CA GLN A 42 5.62 17.78 -5.02
C GLN A 42 7.13 17.58 -4.95
N LEU A 43 7.75 17.11 -6.03
CA LEU A 43 9.21 16.93 -6.13
C LEU A 43 9.99 18.23 -5.92
N ARG A 44 9.45 19.39 -6.31
CA ARG A 44 10.07 20.70 -6.01
C ARG A 44 10.02 21.06 -4.53
N LEU A 45 9.02 20.59 -3.80
CA LEU A 45 8.90 20.82 -2.35
C LEU A 45 9.69 19.81 -1.53
N LEU A 46 9.66 18.57 -1.96
CA LEU A 46 10.25 17.43 -1.27
C LEU A 46 10.91 16.52 -2.31
N PRO A 47 12.17 16.80 -2.68
CA PRO A 47 12.91 15.99 -3.67
C PRO A 47 12.97 14.50 -3.32
N ASP A 48 13.01 14.16 -2.03
CA ASP A 48 13.11 12.79 -1.52
C ASP A 48 11.79 12.00 -1.60
N ILE A 49 10.69 12.59 -2.10
CA ILE A 49 9.41 11.86 -2.22
C ILE A 49 9.52 10.67 -3.18
N ARG A 50 10.41 10.73 -4.16
CA ARG A 50 10.73 9.60 -5.04
C ARG A 50 11.45 8.49 -4.29
N ASP A 51 12.34 8.84 -3.36
CA ASP A 51 13.08 7.89 -2.54
C ASP A 51 12.12 7.07 -1.67
N PHE A 52 11.06 7.73 -1.14
CA PHE A 52 9.96 7.02 -0.47
C PHE A 52 9.30 5.98 -1.40
N ALA A 53 8.88 6.38 -2.60
CA ALA A 53 8.15 5.49 -3.52
C ALA A 53 9.00 4.27 -3.90
N VAL A 54 10.28 4.45 -4.23
CA VAL A 54 11.21 3.39 -4.62
C VAL A 54 11.49 2.44 -3.44
N SER A 55 11.85 2.98 -2.27
CA SER A 55 12.10 2.17 -1.07
C SER A 55 10.86 1.43 -0.60
N ASN A 56 9.67 2.05 -0.74
CA ASN A 56 8.41 1.42 -0.40
C ASN A 56 8.07 0.23 -1.31
N ARG A 57 8.31 0.36 -2.61
CA ARG A 57 8.14 -0.75 -3.56
C ARG A 57 9.11 -1.89 -3.27
N ALA A 58 10.37 -1.58 -2.95
CA ALA A 58 11.38 -2.55 -2.55
C ALA A 58 10.97 -3.27 -1.24
N PHE A 59 10.45 -2.53 -0.24
CA PHE A 59 9.91 -3.12 0.99
C PHE A 59 8.76 -4.09 0.71
N LEU A 60 7.79 -3.72 -0.14
CA LEU A 60 6.68 -4.61 -0.51
C LEU A 60 7.20 -5.95 -1.04
N GLY A 61 8.14 -5.94 -1.98
CA GLY A 61 8.73 -7.16 -2.52
C GLY A 61 9.43 -8.01 -1.44
N ARG A 62 10.16 -7.39 -0.50
CA ARG A 62 10.80 -8.11 0.61
C ARG A 62 9.77 -8.71 1.57
N ALA A 63 8.71 -7.97 1.89
CA ALA A 63 7.63 -8.45 2.76
C ALA A 63 6.87 -9.64 2.16
N VAL A 64 6.62 -9.62 0.85
CA VAL A 64 5.99 -10.73 0.12
C VAL A 64 6.88 -11.97 0.13
N ARG A 65 8.17 -11.84 -0.23
CA ARG A 65 9.12 -12.98 -0.17
C ARG A 65 9.23 -13.54 1.24
N TYR A 66 9.31 -12.66 2.25
CA TYR A 66 9.34 -13.08 3.65
C TYR A 66 8.10 -13.87 4.05
N ALA A 67 6.91 -13.45 3.63
CA ALA A 67 5.67 -14.18 3.89
C ALA A 67 5.69 -15.57 3.25
N VAL A 68 6.12 -15.66 1.99
CA VAL A 68 6.23 -16.94 1.25
C VAL A 68 7.25 -17.88 1.92
N GLU A 69 8.42 -17.38 2.32
CA GLU A 69 9.45 -18.15 3.04
C GLU A 69 8.95 -18.73 4.36
N HIS A 70 7.96 -18.07 5.00
CA HIS A 70 7.34 -18.54 6.24
C HIS A 70 6.04 -19.33 6.02
N GLY A 71 5.80 -19.79 4.79
CA GLY A 71 4.69 -20.69 4.47
C GLY A 71 3.35 -20.00 4.17
N ILE A 72 3.28 -18.67 4.15
CA ILE A 72 2.05 -17.96 3.72
C ILE A 72 1.91 -18.08 2.21
N ARG A 73 0.69 -18.35 1.74
CA ARG A 73 0.35 -18.52 0.33
C ARG A 73 -0.83 -17.65 -0.10
N GLN A 74 -1.38 -16.86 0.78
CA GLN A 74 -2.55 -16.02 0.53
C GLN A 74 -2.24 -14.58 0.89
N PHE A 75 -2.56 -13.66 -0.02
CA PHE A 75 -2.27 -12.24 0.11
C PHE A 75 -3.55 -11.43 -0.11
N VAL A 76 -3.81 -10.49 0.78
CA VAL A 76 -4.87 -9.48 0.67
C VAL A 76 -4.20 -8.12 0.65
N ASP A 77 -4.16 -7.46 -0.50
CA ASP A 77 -3.46 -6.19 -0.73
C ASP A 77 -4.46 -5.05 -0.78
N ILE A 78 -4.58 -4.30 0.34
CA ILE A 78 -5.53 -3.20 0.47
C ILE A 78 -4.86 -1.88 0.09
N GLY A 79 -5.49 -1.16 -0.85
CA GLY A 79 -4.93 0.03 -1.46
C GLY A 79 -3.79 -0.32 -2.41
N SER A 80 -4.01 -1.34 -3.21
CA SER A 80 -2.99 -1.88 -4.12
C SER A 80 -2.50 -0.89 -5.17
N GLY A 81 -3.28 0.14 -5.47
CA GLY A 81 -2.97 1.13 -6.49
C GLY A 81 -2.92 0.54 -7.90
N LEU A 82 -2.20 1.24 -8.77
CA LEU A 82 -1.96 0.75 -10.12
C LEU A 82 -0.97 -0.42 -10.12
N PRO A 83 -1.27 -1.50 -10.82
CA PRO A 83 -0.32 -2.57 -11.02
C PRO A 83 0.79 -2.09 -11.96
N THR A 84 1.99 -1.97 -11.41
CA THR A 84 3.18 -1.51 -12.15
C THR A 84 4.23 -2.62 -12.21
N GLN A 85 5.45 -2.38 -11.78
CA GLN A 85 6.48 -3.42 -11.68
C GLN A 85 6.54 -4.02 -10.27
N GLY A 86 6.85 -5.31 -10.17
CA GLY A 86 6.97 -6.01 -8.89
C GLY A 86 5.64 -6.13 -8.16
N ASN A 87 4.59 -6.52 -8.88
CA ASN A 87 3.27 -6.79 -8.32
C ASN A 87 3.34 -7.96 -7.31
N VAL A 88 2.45 -7.96 -6.34
CA VAL A 88 2.45 -9.00 -5.28
C VAL A 88 2.43 -10.41 -5.86
N HIS A 89 1.58 -10.68 -6.88
CA HIS A 89 1.50 -12.01 -7.49
C HIS A 89 2.78 -12.39 -8.24
N GLU A 90 3.45 -11.44 -8.91
CA GLU A 90 4.71 -11.69 -9.61
C GLU A 90 5.80 -12.08 -8.62
N VAL A 91 5.97 -11.31 -7.55
CA VAL A 91 6.96 -11.59 -6.49
C VAL A 91 6.65 -12.89 -5.75
N ALA A 92 5.38 -13.16 -5.48
CA ALA A 92 4.96 -14.39 -4.82
C ALA A 92 5.18 -15.63 -5.70
N ASP A 93 4.88 -15.53 -7.01
CA ASP A 93 5.09 -16.61 -7.97
C ASP A 93 6.59 -16.83 -8.29
N GLU A 94 7.44 -15.79 -8.22
CA GLU A 94 8.91 -15.98 -8.24
C GLU A 94 9.40 -16.81 -7.05
N ALA A 95 8.82 -16.59 -5.86
CA ALA A 95 9.24 -17.27 -4.63
C ALA A 95 8.61 -18.66 -4.46
N ALA A 96 7.38 -18.88 -4.92
CA ALA A 96 6.63 -20.13 -4.87
C ALA A 96 5.73 -20.27 -6.11
N PRO A 97 6.25 -20.75 -7.24
CA PRO A 97 5.55 -20.78 -8.52
C PRO A 97 4.24 -21.57 -8.48
N GLY A 98 3.13 -20.90 -8.80
CA GLY A 98 1.80 -21.51 -8.88
C GLY A 98 1.13 -21.81 -7.55
N GLU A 99 1.72 -21.44 -6.40
CA GLU A 99 1.19 -21.78 -5.08
C GLU A 99 0.41 -20.64 -4.41
N CYS A 100 0.61 -19.39 -4.85
CA CYS A 100 0.11 -18.22 -4.14
C CYS A 100 -1.18 -17.68 -4.75
N SER A 101 -2.08 -17.15 -3.88
CA SER A 101 -3.29 -16.44 -4.25
C SER A 101 -3.22 -14.98 -3.80
N VAL A 102 -3.74 -14.05 -4.60
CA VAL A 102 -3.73 -12.62 -4.29
C VAL A 102 -5.08 -12.00 -4.59
N VAL A 103 -5.61 -11.23 -3.65
CA VAL A 103 -6.73 -10.32 -3.87
C VAL A 103 -6.23 -8.88 -3.76
N TYR A 104 -6.33 -8.15 -4.86
CA TYR A 104 -6.03 -6.72 -4.96
C TYR A 104 -7.28 -5.91 -4.67
N ILE A 105 -7.15 -4.88 -3.84
CA ILE A 105 -8.27 -4.05 -3.41
C ILE A 105 -7.91 -2.59 -3.60
N ASP A 106 -8.71 -1.88 -4.37
CA ASP A 106 -8.59 -0.43 -4.50
C ASP A 106 -9.97 0.18 -4.76
N ASN A 107 -10.18 1.43 -4.37
CA ASN A 107 -11.43 2.16 -4.61
C ASN A 107 -11.32 3.18 -5.75
N GLU A 108 -10.16 3.28 -6.40
CA GLU A 108 -9.92 4.14 -7.54
C GLU A 108 -10.30 3.42 -8.84
N PRO A 109 -11.30 3.92 -9.61
CA PRO A 109 -11.83 3.17 -10.77
C PRO A 109 -10.81 2.85 -11.85
N ILE A 110 -9.81 3.73 -12.06
CA ILE A 110 -8.76 3.49 -13.05
C ILE A 110 -7.78 2.43 -12.56
N ALA A 111 -7.41 2.45 -11.27
CA ALA A 111 -6.56 1.42 -10.69
C ALA A 111 -7.21 0.04 -10.80
N GLN A 112 -8.50 -0.05 -10.47
CA GLN A 112 -9.28 -1.27 -10.60
C GLN A 112 -9.31 -1.80 -12.06
N ALA A 113 -9.64 -0.94 -13.02
CA ALA A 113 -9.68 -1.33 -14.45
C ALA A 113 -8.32 -1.80 -14.96
N HIS A 114 -7.23 -1.15 -14.54
CA HIS A 114 -5.87 -1.60 -14.88
C HIS A 114 -5.50 -2.93 -14.24
N ALA A 115 -5.88 -3.15 -12.98
CA ALA A 115 -5.65 -4.41 -12.29
C ALA A 115 -6.38 -5.56 -12.99
N GLU A 116 -7.64 -5.39 -13.36
CA GLU A 116 -8.40 -6.38 -14.12
C GLU A 116 -7.72 -6.74 -15.45
N ILE A 117 -7.36 -5.73 -16.25
CA ILE A 117 -6.68 -5.93 -17.54
C ILE A 117 -5.32 -6.64 -17.37
N LEU A 118 -4.55 -6.27 -16.34
CA LEU A 118 -3.26 -6.90 -16.06
C LEU A 118 -3.46 -8.37 -15.69
N LEU A 119 -4.36 -8.65 -14.76
CA LEU A 119 -4.62 -10.01 -14.30
C LEU A 119 -5.13 -10.92 -15.42
N GLU A 120 -5.96 -10.40 -16.34
CA GLU A 120 -6.39 -11.14 -17.53
C GLU A 120 -5.22 -11.56 -18.46
N ARG A 121 -4.14 -10.79 -18.47
CA ARG A 121 -3.01 -10.99 -19.39
C ARG A 121 -1.83 -11.75 -18.79
N THR A 122 -1.59 -11.58 -17.52
CA THR A 122 -0.32 -11.98 -16.87
C THR A 122 -0.50 -12.95 -15.71
N ALA A 123 -1.73 -13.14 -15.22
CA ALA A 123 -1.99 -13.87 -14.01
C ALA A 123 -2.96 -15.05 -14.25
N ASP A 124 -2.92 -15.98 -13.30
CA ASP A 124 -3.85 -17.10 -13.24
C ASP A 124 -5.19 -16.63 -12.64
N PRO A 125 -6.30 -16.61 -13.41
CA PRO A 125 -7.58 -16.16 -12.92
C PRO A 125 -8.16 -17.06 -11.81
N ASP A 126 -7.66 -18.25 -11.62
CA ASP A 126 -8.10 -19.13 -10.51
C ASP A 126 -7.43 -18.77 -9.18
N ARG A 127 -6.35 -17.98 -9.21
CA ARG A 127 -5.56 -17.61 -8.03
C ARG A 127 -5.56 -16.11 -7.71
N HIS A 128 -5.83 -15.25 -8.68
CA HIS A 128 -5.68 -13.80 -8.51
C HIS A 128 -6.96 -13.07 -8.89
N ARG A 129 -7.36 -12.12 -8.04
CA ARG A 129 -8.57 -11.28 -8.23
C ARG A 129 -8.26 -9.82 -7.94
N ALA A 130 -9.02 -8.95 -8.58
CA ALA A 130 -9.11 -7.53 -8.23
C ALA A 130 -10.56 -7.19 -7.87
N ILE A 131 -10.76 -6.41 -6.81
CA ILE A 131 -12.09 -5.98 -6.36
C ILE A 131 -12.10 -4.47 -6.06
N ASP A 132 -13.19 -3.79 -6.49
CA ASP A 132 -13.47 -2.39 -6.14
C ASP A 132 -14.08 -2.35 -4.74
N ALA A 133 -13.31 -1.92 -3.74
CA ALA A 133 -13.82 -1.75 -2.38
C ALA A 133 -13.03 -0.68 -1.61
N ASP A 134 -13.70 -0.02 -0.66
CA ASP A 134 -13.09 0.96 0.21
C ASP A 134 -12.58 0.29 1.50
N PHE A 135 -11.39 0.71 1.96
CA PHE A 135 -10.82 0.25 3.24
C PHE A 135 -11.81 0.42 4.40
N PHE A 136 -12.63 1.46 4.38
CA PHE A 136 -13.60 1.75 5.44
C PHE A 136 -14.86 0.90 5.39
N ASP A 137 -15.06 0.09 4.35
CA ASP A 137 -16.22 -0.82 4.24
C ASP A 137 -16.19 -1.98 5.25
N GLY A 138 -15.05 -2.23 5.88
CA GLY A 138 -14.91 -3.17 6.99
C GLY A 138 -15.44 -4.57 6.65
N ALA A 139 -16.59 -4.92 7.24
CA ALA A 139 -17.20 -6.24 7.05
C ALA A 139 -17.55 -6.53 5.59
N LEU A 140 -18.09 -5.57 4.89
CA LEU A 140 -18.47 -5.72 3.47
C LEU A 140 -17.25 -5.99 2.59
N LEU A 141 -16.12 -5.27 2.82
CA LEU A 141 -14.89 -5.54 2.11
C LEU A 141 -14.42 -6.98 2.37
N TRP A 142 -14.41 -7.42 3.64
CA TRP A 142 -13.94 -8.75 3.98
C TRP A 142 -14.82 -9.85 3.37
N GLU A 143 -16.14 -9.70 3.39
CA GLU A 143 -17.08 -10.60 2.70
C GLU A 143 -16.76 -10.69 1.20
N ARG A 144 -16.53 -9.56 0.54
CA ARG A 144 -16.15 -9.54 -0.89
C ARG A 144 -14.81 -10.20 -1.17
N VAL A 145 -13.83 -10.10 -0.25
CA VAL A 145 -12.57 -10.85 -0.35
C VAL A 145 -12.83 -12.36 -0.34
N LEU A 146 -13.66 -12.83 0.58
CA LEU A 146 -14.00 -14.25 0.69
C LEU A 146 -14.84 -14.73 -0.51
N ASP A 147 -15.76 -13.92 -0.99
CA ASP A 147 -16.61 -14.21 -2.16
C ASP A 147 -15.80 -14.39 -3.45
N THR A 148 -14.56 -13.92 -3.51
CA THR A 148 -13.64 -14.19 -4.64
C THR A 148 -13.34 -15.69 -4.78
N GLY A 149 -13.45 -16.46 -3.71
CA GLY A 149 -13.15 -17.89 -3.66
C GLY A 149 -11.66 -18.26 -3.68
N VAL A 150 -10.76 -17.25 -3.74
CA VAL A 150 -9.30 -17.51 -3.77
C VAL A 150 -8.62 -17.37 -2.42
N ILE A 151 -9.33 -16.87 -1.40
CA ILE A 151 -8.88 -16.76 -0.01
C ILE A 151 -9.65 -17.73 0.87
N ASP A 152 -8.93 -18.54 1.62
CA ASP A 152 -9.44 -19.47 2.64
C ASP A 152 -9.10 -18.90 4.02
N GLU A 153 -10.07 -18.35 4.72
CA GLU A 153 -9.88 -17.69 6.01
C GLU A 153 -9.45 -18.64 7.15
N THR A 154 -9.38 -19.94 6.88
CA THR A 154 -8.86 -20.92 7.84
C THR A 154 -7.34 -21.07 7.77
N LYS A 155 -6.71 -20.53 6.75
CA LYS A 155 -5.26 -20.60 6.49
C LYS A 155 -4.58 -19.23 6.68
N PRO A 156 -3.29 -19.20 7.04
CA PRO A 156 -2.56 -17.95 7.21
C PRO A 156 -2.64 -17.01 5.99
N ILE A 157 -2.84 -15.73 6.25
CA ILE A 157 -2.99 -14.66 5.27
C ILE A 157 -1.93 -13.58 5.52
N ALA A 158 -1.28 -13.07 4.48
CA ALA A 158 -0.54 -11.82 4.53
C ALA A 158 -1.50 -10.66 4.17
N LEU A 159 -1.84 -9.85 5.16
CA LEU A 159 -2.56 -8.59 4.96
C LEU A 159 -1.54 -7.50 4.65
N LEU A 160 -1.68 -6.85 3.50
CA LEU A 160 -0.79 -5.78 3.07
C LEU A 160 -1.54 -4.45 3.16
N ALA A 161 -0.96 -3.49 3.87
CA ALA A 161 -1.40 -2.10 3.98
C ALA A 161 -0.20 -1.18 3.73
N VAL A 162 0.37 -1.28 2.53
CA VAL A 162 1.64 -0.66 2.17
C VAL A 162 1.39 0.69 1.50
N ALA A 163 1.90 1.78 2.10
CA ALA A 163 1.67 3.16 1.65
C ALA A 163 0.18 3.56 1.57
N LEU A 164 -0.66 3.01 2.42
CA LEU A 164 -2.12 3.23 2.40
C LEU A 164 -2.58 4.22 3.48
N LEU A 165 -2.27 3.93 4.75
CA LEU A 165 -2.93 4.60 5.88
C LEU A 165 -2.55 6.07 6.06
N HIS A 166 -1.49 6.53 5.43
CA HIS A 166 -1.14 7.94 5.45
C HIS A 166 -2.07 8.84 4.60
N PHE A 167 -2.93 8.26 3.79
CA PHE A 167 -4.00 8.98 3.09
C PHE A 167 -5.30 9.06 3.89
N MET A 168 -5.30 8.56 5.13
CA MET A 168 -6.49 8.49 5.98
C MET A 168 -6.35 9.42 7.17
N PRO A 169 -7.20 10.45 7.29
CA PRO A 169 -7.18 11.37 8.42
C PRO A 169 -7.42 10.65 9.76
N PRO A 170 -6.76 11.07 10.86
CA PRO A 170 -6.99 10.49 12.19
C PRO A 170 -8.47 10.48 12.60
N ALA A 171 -9.24 11.50 12.19
CA ALA A 171 -10.67 11.60 12.46
C ALA A 171 -11.53 10.47 11.86
N THR A 172 -11.01 9.75 10.86
CA THR A 172 -11.67 8.56 10.28
C THR A 172 -11.32 7.27 11.01
N GLU A 173 -10.51 7.35 12.07
CA GLU A 173 -10.12 6.22 12.92
C GLU A 173 -9.55 5.01 12.15
N PRO A 174 -8.56 5.19 11.24
CA PRO A 174 -8.08 4.09 10.39
C PRO A 174 -7.49 2.92 11.20
N GLY A 175 -6.95 3.20 12.39
CA GLY A 175 -6.45 2.16 13.31
C GLY A 175 -7.55 1.22 13.79
N ARG A 176 -8.77 1.74 14.03
CA ARG A 176 -9.92 0.91 14.41
C ARG A 176 -10.39 0.01 13.26
N VAL A 177 -10.38 0.54 12.04
CA VAL A 177 -10.73 -0.27 10.86
C VAL A 177 -9.66 -1.32 10.58
N LEU A 178 -8.38 -0.97 10.70
CA LEU A 178 -7.29 -1.94 10.57
C LEU A 178 -7.36 -3.04 11.64
N ALA A 179 -7.70 -2.70 12.88
CA ALA A 179 -7.90 -3.66 13.96
C ALA A 179 -9.02 -4.67 13.59
N TYR A 180 -10.12 -4.20 12.96
CA TYR A 180 -11.16 -5.07 12.47
C TYR A 180 -10.63 -6.16 11.52
N TYR A 181 -9.75 -5.81 10.59
CA TYR A 181 -9.13 -6.79 9.67
C TYR A 181 -8.15 -7.70 10.40
N ARG A 182 -7.28 -7.15 11.26
CA ARG A 182 -6.34 -7.96 12.06
C ARG A 182 -7.04 -9.01 12.92
N ASP A 183 -8.19 -8.66 13.51
CA ASP A 183 -8.94 -9.58 14.37
C ASP A 183 -9.47 -10.80 13.60
N ARG A 184 -9.71 -10.65 12.30
CA ARG A 184 -10.18 -11.73 11.40
C ARG A 184 -9.08 -12.62 10.86
N LEU A 185 -7.85 -12.15 10.85
CA LEU A 185 -6.75 -12.99 10.40
C LEU A 185 -6.62 -14.24 11.28
N PRO A 186 -6.45 -15.44 10.73
CA PRO A 186 -6.14 -16.62 11.52
C PRO A 186 -4.74 -16.53 12.14
N GLN A 187 -4.47 -17.40 13.12
CA GLN A 187 -3.12 -17.50 13.70
C GLN A 187 -2.10 -17.91 12.63
N GLY A 188 -0.88 -17.38 12.75
CA GLY A 188 0.15 -17.56 11.75
C GLY A 188 0.06 -16.62 10.55
N SER A 189 -0.91 -15.71 10.55
CA SER A 189 -1.01 -14.61 9.58
C SER A 189 -0.07 -13.45 9.93
N LEU A 190 0.16 -12.57 8.98
CA LEU A 190 0.91 -11.34 9.21
C LEU A 190 0.23 -10.10 8.62
N LEU A 191 0.58 -8.96 9.17
CA LEU A 191 0.35 -7.62 8.62
C LEU A 191 1.68 -7.04 8.16
N ALA A 192 1.81 -6.69 6.89
CA ALA A 192 2.90 -5.84 6.40
C ALA A 192 2.37 -4.42 6.19
N LEU A 193 3.01 -3.44 6.80
CA LEU A 193 2.57 -2.05 6.76
C LEU A 193 3.75 -1.11 6.57
N SER A 194 3.55 -0.10 5.74
CA SER A 194 4.45 1.05 5.63
C SER A 194 3.70 2.37 5.69
N HIS A 195 4.38 3.41 6.14
CA HIS A 195 3.75 4.70 6.38
C HIS A 195 4.77 5.84 6.26
N ILE A 196 4.37 6.99 5.72
CA ILE A 196 5.18 8.20 5.75
C ILE A 196 5.37 8.63 7.21
N HIS A 197 6.64 8.83 7.59
CA HIS A 197 7.00 9.21 8.95
C HIS A 197 7.43 10.68 9.03
N VAL A 198 7.15 11.31 10.15
CA VAL A 198 7.70 12.61 10.55
C VAL A 198 8.11 12.55 12.01
N ASP A 199 9.31 13.05 12.29
CA ASP A 199 9.73 13.28 13.69
C ASP A 199 9.03 14.56 14.21
N PRO A 200 8.24 14.47 15.28
CA PRO A 200 7.58 15.65 15.86
C PRO A 200 8.54 16.74 16.34
N SER A 201 9.80 16.42 16.59
CA SER A 201 10.83 17.37 17.00
C SER A 201 11.48 18.12 15.82
N ASP A 202 11.36 17.61 14.59
CA ASP A 202 11.87 18.24 13.37
C ASP A 202 10.85 19.25 12.81
N THR A 203 10.98 20.50 13.26
CA THR A 203 10.07 21.58 12.88
C THR A 203 10.11 21.93 11.39
N GLU A 204 11.26 21.78 10.73
CA GLU A 204 11.42 22.07 9.32
C GLU A 204 10.67 21.05 8.48
N THR A 205 10.88 19.77 8.75
CA THR A 205 10.16 18.68 8.09
C THR A 205 8.65 18.75 8.36
N LEU A 206 8.23 19.12 9.56
CA LEU A 206 6.81 19.33 9.88
C LEU A 206 6.15 20.40 9.01
N GLU A 207 6.82 21.55 8.80
CA GLU A 207 6.27 22.62 7.96
C GLU A 207 6.19 22.22 6.47
N VAL A 208 7.17 21.48 5.96
CA VAL A 208 7.11 20.92 4.60
C VAL A 208 5.95 19.92 4.50
N SER A 209 5.82 19.04 5.48
CA SER A 209 4.74 18.02 5.53
C SER A 209 3.36 18.65 5.56
N LYS A 210 3.14 19.72 6.31
CA LYS A 210 1.87 20.47 6.30
C LYS A 210 1.52 21.01 4.90
N LYS A 211 2.50 21.62 4.21
CA LYS A 211 2.30 22.12 2.84
C LYS A 211 1.96 21.00 1.86
N LEU A 212 2.60 19.84 2.00
CA LEU A 212 2.29 18.65 1.20
C LEU A 212 0.86 18.17 1.47
N THR A 213 0.49 18.00 2.75
CA THR A 213 -0.85 17.59 3.17
C THR A 213 -1.93 18.52 2.59
N GLU A 214 -1.75 19.84 2.70
CA GLU A 214 -2.68 20.82 2.13
C GLU A 214 -2.86 20.68 0.62
N ARG A 215 -1.78 20.42 -0.11
CA ARG A 215 -1.81 20.23 -1.56
C ARG A 215 -2.52 18.96 -1.96
N TYR A 216 -2.18 17.84 -1.31
CA TYR A 216 -2.86 16.56 -1.53
C TYR A 216 -4.37 16.70 -1.24
N THR A 217 -4.75 17.29 -0.11
CA THR A 217 -6.16 17.53 0.24
C THR A 217 -6.90 18.36 -0.82
N LYS A 218 -6.26 19.39 -1.37
CA LYS A 218 -6.88 20.27 -2.38
C LYS A 218 -7.03 19.62 -3.75
N LYS A 219 -6.15 18.72 -4.14
CA LYS A 219 -6.03 18.20 -5.51
C LYS A 219 -6.53 16.76 -5.68
N THR A 220 -6.43 15.93 -4.63
CA THR A 220 -6.72 14.49 -4.71
C THR A 220 -7.92 14.07 -3.85
N ASN A 221 -8.42 14.90 -2.94
CA ASN A 221 -9.35 14.54 -1.85
C ASN A 221 -8.78 13.50 -0.86
N SER A 222 -7.48 13.16 -0.98
CA SER A 222 -6.79 12.20 -0.12
C SER A 222 -5.60 12.91 0.53
N PRO A 223 -5.73 13.36 1.78
CA PRO A 223 -4.64 14.06 2.47
C PRO A 223 -3.47 13.12 2.71
N ALA A 224 -2.26 13.51 2.33
CA ALA A 224 -1.06 12.77 2.74
C ALA A 224 -0.66 13.24 4.15
N MET A 225 -0.89 12.42 5.16
CA MET A 225 -0.70 12.76 6.57
C MET A 225 0.41 11.90 7.19
N PRO A 226 1.62 12.44 7.34
CA PRO A 226 2.69 11.73 8.04
C PRO A 226 2.31 11.52 9.53
N ARG A 227 2.86 10.46 10.12
CA ARG A 227 2.66 10.12 11.54
C ARG A 227 3.99 9.97 12.28
N SER A 228 3.95 10.12 13.60
CA SER A 228 5.09 9.79 14.46
C SER A 228 5.34 8.27 14.45
N ARG A 229 6.52 7.86 14.92
CA ARG A 229 6.86 6.43 15.06
C ARG A 229 5.88 5.71 16.00
N GLU A 230 5.47 6.35 17.09
CA GLU A 230 4.54 5.81 18.07
C GLU A 230 3.15 5.60 17.46
N GLU A 231 2.67 6.57 16.69
CA GLU A 231 1.38 6.45 15.97
C GLU A 231 1.39 5.33 14.93
N ILE A 232 2.53 5.14 14.25
CA ILE A 232 2.70 4.04 13.28
C ILE A 232 2.80 2.70 14.02
N ALA A 233 3.54 2.64 15.13
CA ALA A 233 3.68 1.44 15.94
C ALA A 233 2.32 0.93 16.46
N ALA A 234 1.41 1.84 16.83
CA ALA A 234 0.06 1.49 17.29
C ALA A 234 -0.77 0.71 16.24
N PHE A 235 -0.46 0.81 14.95
CA PHE A 235 -1.10 -0.02 13.93
C PHE A 235 -0.77 -1.52 14.07
N PHE A 236 0.30 -1.85 14.76
CA PHE A 236 0.72 -3.23 15.05
C PHE A 236 0.26 -3.75 16.43
N ASP A 237 -0.57 -3.00 17.18
CA ASP A 237 -1.04 -3.43 18.49
C ASP A 237 -1.65 -4.84 18.43
N GLY A 238 -1.22 -5.71 19.34
CA GLY A 238 -1.65 -7.11 19.40
C GLY A 238 -0.93 -8.05 18.43
N LEU A 239 0.06 -7.56 17.67
CA LEU A 239 0.91 -8.37 16.80
C LEU A 239 2.35 -8.40 17.34
N GLU A 240 3.05 -9.49 17.09
CA GLU A 240 4.48 -9.64 17.37
C GLU A 240 5.29 -9.13 16.18
N LEU A 241 6.00 -8.01 16.35
CA LEU A 241 6.84 -7.48 15.28
C LEU A 241 7.97 -8.45 14.92
N ALA A 242 8.08 -8.78 13.65
CA ALA A 242 9.21 -9.52 13.11
C ALA A 242 10.48 -8.65 13.12
N GLU A 243 11.63 -9.24 13.45
CA GLU A 243 12.92 -8.55 13.35
C GLU A 243 13.17 -8.01 11.91
N PRO A 244 13.63 -6.77 11.78
CA PRO A 244 14.21 -5.89 12.80
C PRO A 244 13.20 -4.97 13.51
N GLY A 245 11.90 -5.22 13.44
CA GLY A 245 10.85 -4.38 14.03
C GLY A 245 10.34 -3.29 13.09
N LEU A 246 9.90 -2.17 13.67
CA LEU A 246 9.50 -0.98 12.91
C LEU A 246 10.73 -0.12 12.64
N VAL A 247 11.18 -0.08 11.39
CA VAL A 247 12.42 0.60 10.96
C VAL A 247 12.19 1.43 9.71
N TRP A 248 13.18 2.18 9.25
CA TRP A 248 13.11 2.84 7.95
C TRP A 248 12.93 1.82 6.82
N LEU A 249 12.21 2.19 5.76
CA LEU A 249 11.91 1.31 4.62
C LEU A 249 13.13 0.51 4.13
N PRO A 250 14.31 1.12 3.86
CA PRO A 250 15.49 0.40 3.39
C PRO A 250 16.10 -0.57 4.41
N GLU A 251 15.86 -0.36 5.71
CA GLU A 251 16.44 -1.18 6.79
C GLU A 251 15.65 -2.46 7.04
N TRP A 252 14.41 -2.55 6.56
CA TRP A 252 13.64 -3.74 6.78
C TRP A 252 14.11 -4.88 5.88
N ARG A 253 14.95 -5.78 6.42
CA ARG A 253 15.55 -6.97 5.77
C ARG A 253 16.15 -6.64 4.39
N PRO A 254 17.16 -5.75 4.31
CA PRO A 254 17.75 -5.34 3.06
C PRO A 254 18.33 -6.52 2.29
N CYS A 255 18.13 -6.57 0.99
CA CYS A 255 18.69 -7.60 0.09
C CYS A 255 19.89 -7.10 -0.73
N GLY A 256 20.45 -5.95 -0.38
CA GLY A 256 21.61 -5.35 -1.03
C GLY A 256 21.31 -4.48 -2.24
N GLU A 257 20.07 -4.43 -2.69
CA GLU A 257 19.65 -3.69 -3.88
C GLU A 257 18.88 -2.39 -3.56
N ASP A 258 18.62 -2.08 -2.30
CA ASP A 258 17.93 -0.83 -1.95
C ASP A 258 18.86 0.36 -2.18
N PRO A 259 18.51 1.29 -3.09
CA PRO A 259 19.39 2.38 -3.47
C PRO A 259 19.68 3.38 -2.35
N TYR A 260 18.90 3.36 -1.27
CA TYR A 260 19.01 4.30 -0.15
C TYR A 260 19.50 3.63 1.15
N SER A 261 20.05 2.43 1.08
CA SER A 261 20.53 1.68 2.25
C SER A 261 21.62 2.43 3.06
N GLY A 262 22.39 3.30 2.44
CA GLY A 262 23.40 4.15 3.11
C GLY A 262 22.83 5.37 3.85
N GLU A 263 21.61 5.81 3.50
CA GLU A 263 20.92 6.96 4.08
C GLU A 263 19.43 6.66 4.29
N PRO A 264 19.06 5.69 5.16
CA PRO A 264 17.71 5.13 5.22
C PRO A 264 16.63 6.16 5.56
N ALA A 265 16.94 7.19 6.32
CA ALA A 265 16.03 8.27 6.67
C ALA A 265 15.53 9.08 5.46
N ARG A 266 16.27 9.08 4.34
CA ARG A 266 15.82 9.71 3.08
C ARG A 266 14.55 9.07 2.53
N SER A 267 14.30 7.80 2.83
CA SER A 267 13.06 7.13 2.46
C SER A 267 11.82 7.77 3.09
N ARG A 268 11.98 8.57 4.16
CA ARG A 268 10.90 9.25 4.90
C ARG A 268 9.75 8.34 5.30
N GLY A 269 9.95 7.05 5.29
CA GLY A 269 8.94 6.05 5.60
C GLY A 269 9.45 4.99 6.56
N LEU A 270 8.58 4.61 7.49
CA LEU A 270 8.79 3.45 8.35
C LEU A 270 7.98 2.27 7.83
N ALA A 271 8.52 1.08 8.05
CA ALA A 271 7.89 -0.17 7.69
C ALA A 271 8.11 -1.24 8.75
N GLY A 272 7.18 -2.15 8.84
CA GLY A 272 7.24 -3.31 9.72
C GLY A 272 6.36 -4.44 9.22
N VAL A 273 6.62 -5.62 9.77
CA VAL A 273 5.77 -6.81 9.61
C VAL A 273 5.43 -7.34 11.00
N GLY A 274 4.15 -7.52 11.28
CA GLY A 274 3.66 -8.02 12.56
C GLY A 274 2.96 -9.36 12.41
N TRP A 275 3.32 -10.35 13.21
CA TRP A 275 2.72 -11.69 13.25
C TRP A 275 1.53 -11.77 14.18
N LYS A 276 0.45 -12.40 13.76
CA LYS A 276 -0.63 -12.86 14.63
C LYS A 276 -0.29 -14.25 15.16
N ARG A 277 0.16 -14.29 16.43
CA ARG A 277 0.54 -15.52 17.15
C ARG A 277 -0.64 -16.13 17.89
#